data_2a3c8661b6396ef547d88350537dd0b2
#
_entry.id   2a3c8661b6396ef547d88350537dd0b2
#
_cell.length_a   1.000
_cell.length_b   1.000
_cell.length_c   1.000
_cell.angle_alpha   90.00
_cell.angle_beta   90.00
_cell.angle_gamma   90.00
#
_symmetry.space_group_name_H-M   'P 1'
#
loop_
_entity.id
_entity.type
_entity.pdbx_description
1 polymer ?
#
loop_
_entity_poly.entity_id
_entity_poly.type
_entity_poly.pdbx_seq_one_letter_code
_entity_poly.pdbx_strand_id
1 'polypeptide(L)'
;EILEKTDLPVITLKLLDDDKQSCPFVRDDGCIVYQDRPTTCRYFPLGVASLTHKEGADDEGFYFFVDEAHCRGFEEDKEWTVEEWRKDQGVDRHDDINAEWTDLVVRKRSFPQNIKLTEQTKQMFFLASYNIDKFREFVFSSSFLERYDVDAATQEKIKNDVIELLNFGMRWLKFILYEIGDFKIRIINISFARS
;
A
#
# COMPACT_ATOMS: atom_id res chain seq x y z
N GLU A 1 3.06 13.07 -1.53
CA GLU A 1 1.82 13.84 -1.76
C GLU A 1 0.73 13.42 -0.77
N ILE A 2 -0.29 14.25 -0.63
CA ILE A 2 -1.50 13.92 0.15
C ILE A 2 -2.66 13.75 -0.83
N LEU A 3 -3.33 12.61 -0.77
CA LEU A 3 -4.54 12.37 -1.58
C LEU A 3 -5.70 13.21 -1.04
N GLU A 4 -6.18 14.16 -1.82
CA GLU A 4 -7.24 15.11 -1.41
C GLU A 4 -8.50 14.42 -0.87
N LYS A 5 -8.94 13.33 -1.54
CA LYS A 5 -10.16 12.60 -1.15
C LYS A 5 -10.04 11.81 0.14
N THR A 6 -8.86 11.37 0.51
CA THR A 6 -8.65 10.49 1.66
C THR A 6 -7.86 11.14 2.78
N ASP A 7 -7.16 12.24 2.49
CA ASP A 7 -6.21 12.90 3.39
C ASP A 7 -5.03 11.97 3.81
N LEU A 8 -4.79 10.90 3.03
CA LEU A 8 -3.70 9.95 3.27
C LEU A 8 -2.43 10.37 2.52
N PRO A 9 -1.25 10.27 3.15
CA PRO A 9 0.00 10.47 2.44
C PRO A 9 0.28 9.29 1.49
N VAL A 10 0.68 9.59 0.27
CA VAL A 10 1.09 8.59 -0.73
C VAL A 10 2.44 8.95 -1.32
N ILE A 11 3.20 7.92 -1.67
CA ILE A 11 4.44 8.09 -2.42
C ILE A 11 4.09 8.06 -3.90
N THR A 12 4.57 9.06 -4.63
CA THR A 12 4.49 9.13 -6.09
C THR A 12 5.89 9.22 -6.68
N LEU A 13 6.05 8.64 -7.86
CA LEU A 13 7.31 8.76 -8.59
C LEU A 13 7.48 10.22 -9.04
N LYS A 14 8.56 10.85 -8.61
CA LYS A 14 8.91 12.18 -9.08
C LYS A 14 9.57 12.06 -10.45
N LEU A 15 8.89 12.53 -11.48
CA LEU A 15 9.42 12.62 -12.83
C LEU A 15 10.48 13.73 -12.94
N LEU A 16 11.32 13.65 -13.96
CA LEU A 16 12.32 14.68 -14.23
C LEU A 16 11.62 15.97 -14.66
N ASP A 17 12.29 17.10 -14.37
CA ASP A 17 11.83 18.42 -14.78
C ASP A 17 12.36 18.74 -16.18
N ASP A 18 11.91 17.94 -17.15
CA ASP A 18 12.17 18.10 -18.58
C ASP A 18 10.86 18.25 -19.35
N ASP A 19 10.93 18.65 -20.63
CA ASP A 19 9.76 18.89 -21.48
C ASP A 19 8.85 17.66 -21.62
N LYS A 20 9.39 16.46 -21.39
CA LYS A 20 8.67 15.17 -21.53
C LYS A 20 8.24 14.58 -20.20
N GLN A 21 8.62 15.21 -19.07
CA GLN A 21 8.42 14.63 -17.74
C GLN A 21 8.90 13.18 -17.66
N SER A 22 10.15 12.98 -18.08
CA SER A 22 10.73 11.64 -18.24
C SER A 22 10.87 10.92 -16.91
N CYS A 23 10.73 9.60 -16.95
CA CYS A 23 10.97 8.77 -15.78
C CYS A 23 12.46 8.74 -15.41
N PRO A 24 12.85 8.99 -14.14
CA PRO A 24 14.27 9.04 -13.74
C PRO A 24 14.97 7.68 -13.82
N PHE A 25 14.23 6.58 -14.01
CA PHE A 25 14.80 5.23 -14.11
C PHE A 25 14.97 4.73 -15.54
N VAL A 26 14.53 5.49 -16.55
CA VAL A 26 14.72 5.13 -17.96
C VAL A 26 16.10 5.58 -18.43
N ARG A 27 16.77 4.69 -19.16
CA ARG A 27 18.04 4.91 -19.87
C ARG A 27 17.87 4.49 -21.32
N ASP A 28 18.90 4.69 -22.13
CA ASP A 28 18.89 4.34 -23.56
C ASP A 28 18.65 2.84 -23.79
N ASP A 29 19.08 2.00 -22.87
CA ASP A 29 18.95 0.55 -22.87
C ASP A 29 17.72 0.02 -22.12
N GLY A 30 16.88 0.90 -21.57
CA GLY A 30 15.65 0.54 -20.89
C GLY A 30 15.56 1.02 -19.43
N CYS A 31 14.70 0.38 -18.65
CA CYS A 31 14.46 0.72 -17.26
C CYS A 31 15.46 0.02 -16.33
N ILE A 32 16.27 0.79 -15.58
CA ILE A 32 17.30 0.25 -14.67
C ILE A 32 16.73 -0.48 -13.44
N VAL A 33 15.44 -0.26 -13.14
CA VAL A 33 14.70 -0.94 -12.05
C VAL A 33 13.61 -1.86 -12.60
N TYR A 34 13.79 -2.41 -13.81
CA TYR A 34 12.71 -3.16 -14.50
C TYR A 34 12.15 -4.31 -13.66
N GLN A 35 13.00 -5.05 -12.94
CA GLN A 35 12.58 -6.16 -12.09
C GLN A 35 11.82 -5.69 -10.83
N ASP A 36 12.16 -4.51 -10.33
CA ASP A 36 11.60 -3.92 -9.10
C ASP A 36 10.65 -2.76 -9.41
N ARG A 37 10.17 -2.66 -10.65
CA ARG A 37 9.27 -1.58 -11.06
C ARG A 37 7.97 -1.59 -10.27
N PRO A 38 7.40 -0.40 -9.99
CA PRO A 38 6.13 -0.27 -9.30
C PRO A 38 4.97 -1.00 -9.99
N THR A 39 3.94 -1.34 -9.22
CA THR A 39 2.74 -2.03 -9.73
C THR A 39 2.09 -1.30 -10.91
N THR A 40 2.02 0.03 -10.87
CA THR A 40 1.50 0.84 -11.99
C THR A 40 2.27 0.63 -13.29
N CYS A 41 3.62 0.49 -13.21
CA CYS A 41 4.44 0.19 -14.36
C CYS A 41 4.26 -1.25 -14.87
N ARG A 42 3.85 -2.17 -14.00
CA ARG A 42 3.55 -3.56 -14.37
C ARG A 42 2.20 -3.69 -15.06
N TYR A 43 1.23 -2.89 -14.63
CA TYR A 43 -0.08 -2.85 -15.27
C TYR A 43 -0.03 -2.26 -16.67
N PHE A 44 0.78 -1.20 -16.89
CA PHE A 44 0.82 -0.51 -18.18
C PHE A 44 1.00 -1.49 -19.36
N PRO A 45 0.22 -1.41 -20.44
CA PRO A 45 -0.74 -0.34 -20.79
C PRO A 45 -2.17 -0.53 -20.23
N LEU A 46 -2.39 -1.45 -19.31
CA LEU A 46 -3.69 -1.63 -18.68
C LEU A 46 -3.88 -0.61 -17.55
N GLY A 47 -5.03 0.06 -17.54
CA GLY A 47 -5.58 0.73 -16.39
C GLY A 47 -6.63 -0.17 -15.73
N VAL A 48 -6.74 -0.08 -14.41
CA VAL A 48 -7.76 -0.80 -13.62
C VAL A 48 -8.63 0.22 -12.91
N ALA A 49 -9.95 0.08 -13.06
CA ALA A 49 -10.90 0.85 -12.29
C ALA A 49 -11.89 -0.08 -11.60
N SER A 50 -12.05 0.09 -10.28
CA SER A 50 -13.10 -0.55 -9.50
C SER A 50 -14.24 0.42 -9.32
N LEU A 51 -15.46 -0.02 -9.60
CA LEU A 51 -16.66 0.81 -9.51
C LEU A 51 -17.26 0.87 -8.12
N THR A 52 -17.09 -0.19 -7.34
CA THR A 52 -17.64 -0.27 -5.98
C THR A 52 -16.82 -1.22 -5.12
N HIS A 53 -16.67 -0.85 -3.85
CA HIS A 53 -16.24 -1.81 -2.83
C HIS A 53 -17.46 -2.16 -2.00
N LYS A 54 -18.11 -3.29 -2.33
CA LYS A 54 -19.07 -3.94 -1.43
C LYS A 54 -18.40 -5.17 -0.87
N GLU A 55 -18.31 -5.27 0.44
CA GLU A 55 -17.89 -6.51 1.09
C GLU A 55 -18.71 -7.68 0.53
N GLY A 56 -18.01 -8.68 -0.05
CA GLY A 56 -18.63 -9.91 -0.57
C GLY A 56 -19.16 -9.84 -2.01
N ALA A 57 -18.89 -8.78 -2.77
CA ALA A 57 -19.04 -8.81 -4.21
C ALA A 57 -17.71 -9.23 -4.85
N ASP A 58 -17.77 -10.14 -5.80
CA ASP A 58 -16.66 -10.38 -6.74
C ASP A 58 -16.51 -9.11 -7.59
N ASP A 59 -15.83 -8.09 -7.03
CA ASP A 59 -15.57 -6.84 -7.71
C ASP A 59 -14.39 -7.07 -8.66
N GLU A 60 -14.66 -7.74 -9.75
CA GLU A 60 -13.77 -7.74 -10.91
C GLU A 60 -13.75 -6.31 -11.45
N GLY A 61 -12.73 -5.54 -11.03
CA GLY A 61 -12.48 -4.23 -11.61
C GLY A 61 -12.47 -4.34 -13.13
N PHE A 62 -12.94 -3.32 -13.83
CA PHE A 62 -12.83 -3.35 -15.28
C PHE A 62 -11.48 -2.79 -15.74
N TYR A 63 -10.97 -3.38 -16.81
CA TYR A 63 -9.73 -2.99 -17.45
C TYR A 63 -10.01 -2.05 -18.62
N PHE A 64 -9.12 -1.09 -18.82
CA PHE A 64 -9.12 -0.20 -19.96
C PHE A 64 -7.69 0.03 -20.44
N PHE A 65 -7.52 0.42 -21.67
CA PHE A 65 -6.21 0.79 -22.19
C PHE A 65 -5.85 2.22 -21.83
N VAL A 66 -4.63 2.40 -21.35
CA VAL A 66 -3.98 3.70 -21.23
C VAL A 66 -3.24 3.92 -22.55
N ASP A 67 -3.87 4.69 -23.43
CA ASP A 67 -3.33 4.98 -24.77
C ASP A 67 -2.36 6.17 -24.67
N GLU A 68 -1.08 5.85 -24.80
CA GLU A 68 0.00 6.83 -24.80
C GLU A 68 0.71 6.83 -26.14
N ALA A 69 0.76 7.98 -26.81
CA ALA A 69 1.28 8.13 -28.16
C ALA A 69 2.74 7.65 -28.34
N HIS A 70 3.50 7.53 -27.25
CA HIS A 70 4.88 7.02 -27.29
C HIS A 70 4.97 5.50 -27.07
N CYS A 71 3.86 4.82 -26.78
CA CYS A 71 3.84 3.39 -26.54
C CYS A 71 3.85 2.62 -27.87
N ARG A 72 4.98 1.99 -28.18
CA ARG A 72 5.13 1.19 -29.39
C ARG A 72 4.60 -0.23 -29.25
N GLY A 73 4.17 -0.64 -28.07
CA GLY A 73 3.60 -1.97 -27.85
C GLY A 73 2.32 -2.24 -28.65
N PHE A 74 1.59 -1.18 -29.04
CA PHE A 74 0.41 -1.30 -29.89
C PHE A 74 0.74 -1.53 -31.39
N GLU A 75 2.00 -1.40 -31.77
CA GLU A 75 2.49 -1.67 -33.13
C GLU A 75 2.95 -3.14 -33.30
N GLU A 76 3.00 -3.90 -32.18
CA GLU A 76 3.46 -5.29 -32.19
C GLU A 76 2.35 -6.26 -32.55
N ASP A 77 2.70 -7.32 -33.30
CA ASP A 77 1.73 -8.33 -33.78
C ASP A 77 1.24 -9.27 -32.66
N LYS A 78 1.88 -9.26 -31.52
CA LYS A 78 1.54 -10.16 -30.42
C LYS A 78 0.29 -9.67 -29.68
N GLU A 79 -0.75 -10.48 -29.72
CA GLU A 79 -1.95 -10.29 -28.93
C GLU A 79 -1.79 -10.86 -27.51
N TRP A 80 -2.37 -10.18 -26.55
CA TRP A 80 -2.37 -10.57 -25.14
C TRP A 80 -3.80 -10.54 -24.60
N THR A 81 -4.17 -11.57 -23.87
CA THR A 81 -5.31 -11.46 -22.94
C THR A 81 -4.88 -10.71 -21.69
N VAL A 82 -5.84 -10.14 -20.96
CA VAL A 82 -5.57 -9.48 -19.67
C VAL A 82 -4.90 -10.46 -18.70
N GLU A 83 -5.35 -11.71 -18.65
CA GLU A 83 -4.80 -12.73 -17.77
C GLU A 83 -3.34 -13.05 -18.10
N GLU A 84 -3.03 -13.27 -19.38
CA GLU A 84 -1.66 -13.51 -19.85
C GLU A 84 -0.74 -12.34 -19.52
N TRP A 85 -1.20 -11.10 -19.75
CA TRP A 85 -0.44 -9.90 -19.41
C TRP A 85 -0.15 -9.82 -17.91
N ARG A 86 -1.17 -9.97 -17.07
CA ARG A 86 -1.03 -9.95 -15.61
C ARG A 86 -0.01 -10.97 -15.12
N LYS A 87 -0.08 -12.19 -15.65
CA LYS A 87 0.84 -13.29 -15.30
C LYS A 87 2.27 -12.98 -15.74
N ASP A 88 2.47 -12.53 -16.98
CA ASP A 88 3.79 -12.20 -17.53
C ASP A 88 4.45 -11.06 -16.76
N GLN A 89 3.67 -10.04 -16.41
CA GLN A 89 4.14 -8.88 -15.67
C GLN A 89 4.22 -9.10 -14.14
N GLY A 90 3.77 -10.26 -13.64
CA GLY A 90 3.77 -10.61 -12.22
C GLY A 90 2.86 -9.72 -11.37
N VAL A 91 1.76 -9.22 -11.95
CA VAL A 91 0.83 -8.29 -11.31
C VAL A 91 0.14 -8.92 -10.11
N ASP A 92 -0.32 -10.17 -10.24
CA ASP A 92 -1.11 -10.84 -9.21
C ASP A 92 -0.41 -10.87 -7.85
N ARG A 93 0.90 -11.18 -7.84
CA ARG A 93 1.69 -11.16 -6.60
C ARG A 93 1.74 -9.75 -5.96
N HIS A 94 1.82 -8.71 -6.78
CA HIS A 94 1.85 -7.34 -6.28
C HIS A 94 0.49 -6.91 -5.75
N ASP A 95 -0.60 -7.34 -6.39
CA ASP A 95 -1.96 -7.10 -5.94
C ASP A 95 -2.22 -7.78 -4.58
N ASP A 96 -1.81 -9.04 -4.43
CA ASP A 96 -1.92 -9.78 -3.17
C ASP A 96 -1.20 -9.05 -2.01
N ILE A 97 0.03 -8.59 -2.26
CA ILE A 97 0.81 -7.86 -1.25
C ILE A 97 0.15 -6.50 -0.91
N ASN A 98 -0.45 -5.84 -1.90
CA ASN A 98 -1.06 -4.53 -1.72
C ASN A 98 -2.54 -4.58 -1.31
N ALA A 99 -3.15 -5.75 -1.23
CA ALA A 99 -4.59 -5.90 -0.98
C ALA A 99 -5.04 -5.18 0.31
N GLU A 100 -4.31 -5.38 1.40
CA GLU A 100 -4.59 -4.74 2.68
C GLU A 100 -4.47 -3.21 2.64
N TRP A 101 -3.47 -2.69 1.91
CA TRP A 101 -3.31 -1.26 1.69
C TRP A 101 -4.44 -0.68 0.85
N THR A 102 -4.82 -1.38 -0.21
CA THR A 102 -5.92 -0.99 -1.10
C THR A 102 -7.23 -0.92 -0.34
N ASP A 103 -7.56 -1.95 0.45
CA ASP A 103 -8.76 -1.96 1.29
C ASP A 103 -8.78 -0.77 2.27
N LEU A 104 -7.65 -0.48 2.91
CA LEU A 104 -7.53 0.65 3.83
C LEU A 104 -7.82 1.99 3.12
N VAL A 105 -7.27 2.20 1.93
CA VAL A 105 -7.49 3.44 1.14
C VAL A 105 -8.94 3.54 0.67
N VAL A 106 -9.52 2.45 0.19
CA VAL A 106 -10.91 2.39 -0.28
C VAL A 106 -11.88 2.68 0.88
N ARG A 107 -11.66 2.08 2.04
CA ARG A 107 -12.46 2.37 3.25
C ARG A 107 -12.39 3.86 3.61
N LYS A 108 -11.21 4.47 3.56
CA LYS A 108 -11.06 5.91 3.85
C LYS A 108 -11.86 6.78 2.87
N ARG A 109 -12.00 6.37 1.61
CA ARG A 109 -12.84 7.08 0.64
C ARG A 109 -14.32 7.09 0.98
N SER A 110 -14.79 6.10 1.76
CA SER A 110 -16.19 6.01 2.20
C SER A 110 -16.51 6.95 3.36
N PHE A 111 -15.50 7.50 4.02
CA PHE A 111 -15.69 8.44 5.13
C PHE A 111 -16.00 9.85 4.61
N PRO A 112 -16.77 10.65 5.37
CA PRO A 112 -17.00 12.04 5.02
C PRO A 112 -15.69 12.82 4.84
N GLN A 113 -15.59 13.61 3.79
CA GLN A 113 -14.36 14.34 3.43
C GLN A 113 -13.97 15.43 4.44
N ASN A 114 -14.90 15.85 5.29
CA ASN A 114 -14.62 16.80 6.38
C ASN A 114 -13.89 16.18 7.57
N ILE A 115 -13.78 14.84 7.63
CA ILE A 115 -13.01 14.15 8.66
C ILE A 115 -11.55 14.11 8.21
N LYS A 116 -10.77 15.07 8.71
CA LYS A 116 -9.33 15.15 8.45
C LYS A 116 -8.55 14.28 9.44
N LEU A 117 -7.46 13.70 8.94
CA LEU A 117 -6.52 12.97 9.78
C LEU A 117 -5.62 13.94 10.55
N THR A 118 -5.27 13.57 11.78
CA THR A 118 -4.23 14.31 12.50
C THR A 118 -2.86 14.12 11.86
N GLU A 119 -1.95 15.05 12.03
CA GLU A 119 -0.58 14.89 11.52
C GLU A 119 0.11 13.65 12.11
N GLN A 120 -0.16 13.32 13.36
CA GLN A 120 0.34 12.10 13.99
C GLN A 120 -0.19 10.85 13.26
N THR A 121 -1.46 10.80 12.91
CA THR A 121 -2.06 9.68 12.17
C THR A 121 -1.46 9.55 10.77
N LYS A 122 -1.22 10.67 10.08
CA LYS A 122 -0.54 10.69 8.78
C LYS A 122 0.89 10.16 8.86
N GLN A 123 1.63 10.57 9.91
CA GLN A 123 2.98 10.08 10.16
C GLN A 123 2.99 8.57 10.43
N MET A 124 2.05 8.05 11.22
CA MET A 124 1.92 6.62 11.49
C MET A 124 1.54 5.83 10.23
N PHE A 125 0.64 6.38 9.42
CA PHE A 125 0.30 5.79 8.12
C PHE A 125 1.53 5.73 7.20
N PHE A 126 2.26 6.85 7.07
CA PHE A 126 3.48 6.89 6.27
C PHE A 126 4.53 5.90 6.76
N LEU A 127 4.72 5.83 8.07
CA LEU A 127 5.69 4.94 8.71
C LEU A 127 5.39 3.47 8.37
N ALA A 128 4.16 3.01 8.61
CA ALA A 128 3.78 1.62 8.43
C ALA A 128 3.61 1.21 6.96
N SER A 129 3.27 2.18 6.07
CA SER A 129 3.04 1.88 4.65
C SER A 129 4.30 1.99 3.79
N TYR A 130 5.25 2.86 4.13
CA TYR A 130 6.33 3.23 3.22
C TYR A 130 7.73 3.22 3.84
N ASN A 131 7.85 3.25 5.16
CA ASN A 131 9.14 3.24 5.83
C ASN A 131 9.25 2.01 6.73
N ILE A 132 9.26 0.84 6.08
CA ILE A 132 9.10 -0.45 6.75
C ILE A 132 10.23 -0.76 7.75
N ASP A 133 11.46 -0.30 7.48
CA ASP A 133 12.58 -0.49 8.40
C ASP A 133 12.39 0.33 9.68
N LYS A 134 11.97 1.58 9.54
CA LYS A 134 11.61 2.43 10.69
C LYS A 134 10.36 1.94 11.40
N PHE A 135 9.42 1.35 10.69
CA PHE A 135 8.26 0.72 11.32
C PHE A 135 8.69 -0.50 12.16
N ARG A 136 9.61 -1.33 11.67
CA ARG A 136 10.20 -2.43 12.44
C ARG A 136 10.87 -1.92 13.72
N GLU A 137 11.71 -0.90 13.60
CA GLU A 137 12.33 -0.25 14.75
C GLU A 137 11.28 0.27 15.75
N PHE A 138 10.24 0.92 15.26
CA PHE A 138 9.13 1.42 16.08
C PHE A 138 8.43 0.29 16.84
N VAL A 139 8.12 -0.84 16.20
CA VAL A 139 7.46 -1.98 16.85
C VAL A 139 8.32 -2.58 17.95
N PHE A 140 9.63 -2.78 17.69
CA PHE A 140 10.50 -3.54 18.60
C PHE A 140 11.31 -2.71 19.59
N SER A 141 11.47 -1.42 19.34
CA SER A 141 12.33 -0.54 20.16
C SER A 141 11.57 0.58 20.90
N SER A 142 10.25 0.62 20.76
CA SER A 142 9.39 1.56 21.51
C SER A 142 8.51 0.82 22.51
N SER A 143 7.59 1.53 23.16
CA SER A 143 6.55 0.94 24.02
C SER A 143 5.42 0.24 23.23
N PHE A 144 5.58 -0.05 21.95
CA PHE A 144 4.54 -0.65 21.12
C PHE A 144 4.08 -2.00 21.68
N LEU A 145 5.02 -2.92 21.93
CA LEU A 145 4.73 -4.26 22.44
C LEU A 145 4.28 -4.28 23.90
N GLU A 146 4.49 -3.20 24.63
CA GLU A 146 3.91 -2.99 25.96
C GLU A 146 2.43 -2.59 25.86
N ARG A 147 2.10 -1.81 24.83
CA ARG A 147 0.77 -1.24 24.64
C ARG A 147 -0.18 -2.21 23.92
N TYR A 148 0.32 -2.93 22.92
CA TYR A 148 -0.47 -3.86 22.12
C TYR A 148 -0.13 -5.31 22.47
N ASP A 149 -1.18 -6.13 22.56
CA ASP A 149 -1.01 -7.57 22.82
C ASP A 149 -0.71 -8.30 21.51
N VAL A 150 0.58 -8.54 21.27
CA VAL A 150 1.09 -9.27 20.10
C VAL A 150 1.73 -10.55 20.58
N ASP A 151 1.24 -11.70 20.14
CA ASP A 151 1.78 -12.99 20.54
C ASP A 151 3.20 -13.23 20.01
N ALA A 152 3.96 -14.12 20.68
CA ALA A 152 5.36 -14.37 20.36
C ALA A 152 5.57 -14.92 18.94
N ALA A 153 4.64 -15.72 18.42
CA ALA A 153 4.74 -16.27 17.07
C ALA A 153 4.61 -15.17 16.02
N THR A 154 3.67 -14.25 16.21
CA THR A 154 3.50 -13.06 15.37
C THR A 154 4.74 -12.17 15.45
N GLN A 155 5.27 -11.91 16.66
CA GLN A 155 6.51 -11.13 16.82
C GLN A 155 7.68 -11.72 16.04
N GLU A 156 7.85 -13.05 16.08
CA GLU A 156 8.94 -13.72 15.33
C GLU A 156 8.75 -13.60 13.81
N LYS A 157 7.52 -13.72 13.30
CA LYS A 157 7.23 -13.55 11.88
C LYS A 157 7.55 -12.13 11.40
N ILE A 158 7.00 -11.11 12.05
CA ILE A 158 7.18 -9.71 11.63
C ILE A 158 8.61 -9.20 11.83
N LYS A 159 9.40 -9.86 12.66
CA LYS A 159 10.82 -9.58 12.82
C LYS A 159 11.64 -10.02 11.61
N ASN A 160 11.31 -11.18 11.03
CA ASN A 160 12.12 -11.87 10.03
C ASN A 160 11.56 -11.75 8.60
N ASP A 161 10.28 -11.46 8.43
CA ASP A 161 9.62 -11.36 7.13
C ASP A 161 9.06 -9.94 6.90
N VAL A 162 9.46 -9.32 5.79
CA VAL A 162 9.07 -7.95 5.45
C VAL A 162 7.60 -7.88 5.00
N ILE A 163 7.09 -8.92 4.34
CA ILE A 163 5.69 -8.96 3.89
C ILE A 163 4.77 -9.15 5.08
N GLU A 164 5.14 -10.02 6.02
CA GLU A 164 4.40 -10.18 7.27
C GLU A 164 4.39 -8.89 8.10
N LEU A 165 5.51 -8.17 8.14
CA LEU A 165 5.59 -6.87 8.83
C LEU A 165 4.71 -5.82 8.14
N LEU A 166 4.71 -5.77 6.81
CA LEU A 166 3.84 -4.86 6.04
C LEU A 166 2.36 -5.16 6.33
N ASN A 167 1.94 -6.41 6.21
CA ASN A 167 0.57 -6.84 6.49
C ASN A 167 0.16 -6.55 7.94
N PHE A 168 1.08 -6.76 8.88
CA PHE A 168 0.87 -6.40 10.28
C PHE A 168 0.65 -4.90 10.45
N GLY A 169 1.46 -4.08 9.78
CA GLY A 169 1.33 -2.62 9.76
C GLY A 169 -0.02 -2.16 9.20
N MET A 170 -0.50 -2.78 8.11
CA MET A 170 -1.81 -2.46 7.54
C MET A 170 -2.96 -2.81 8.48
N ARG A 171 -2.92 -3.99 9.12
CA ARG A 171 -3.92 -4.38 10.13
C ARG A 171 -3.91 -3.45 11.33
N TRP A 172 -2.72 -3.05 11.80
CA TRP A 172 -2.61 -2.06 12.88
C TRP A 172 -3.16 -0.69 12.46
N LEU A 173 -2.89 -0.23 11.24
CA LEU A 173 -3.47 1.01 10.70
C LEU A 173 -5.00 0.94 10.60
N LYS A 174 -5.57 -0.20 10.18
CA LYS A 174 -7.03 -0.40 10.19
C LYS A 174 -7.60 -0.25 11.61
N PHE A 175 -6.92 -0.80 12.60
CA PHE A 175 -7.32 -0.67 13.99
C PHE A 175 -7.29 0.78 14.47
N ILE A 176 -6.20 1.51 14.25
CA ILE A 176 -6.08 2.90 14.74
C ILE A 176 -6.93 3.91 13.97
N LEU A 177 -7.26 3.62 12.70
CA LEU A 177 -8.07 4.50 11.86
C LEU A 177 -9.57 4.23 11.96
N TYR A 178 -9.96 2.98 12.17
CA TYR A 178 -11.34 2.53 12.03
C TYR A 178 -11.85 1.69 13.20
N GLU A 179 -11.00 1.40 14.19
CA GLU A 179 -11.31 0.48 15.29
C GLU A 179 -11.69 -0.94 14.81
N ILE A 180 -11.15 -1.36 13.65
CA ILE A 180 -11.41 -2.65 13.03
C ILE A 180 -10.20 -3.56 13.16
N GLY A 181 -10.41 -4.82 13.55
CA GLY A 181 -9.38 -5.86 13.59
C GLY A 181 -9.18 -6.45 14.99
N ASP A 182 -8.20 -7.36 15.05
CA ASP A 182 -7.96 -8.20 16.25
C ASP A 182 -6.95 -7.59 17.23
N PHE A 183 -6.53 -6.34 17.00
CA PHE A 183 -5.60 -5.69 17.90
C PHE A 183 -6.24 -5.42 19.26
N LYS A 184 -5.59 -5.89 20.32
CA LYS A 184 -6.00 -5.64 21.69
C LYS A 184 -5.00 -4.69 22.37
N ILE A 185 -5.53 -3.64 22.98
CA ILE A 185 -4.73 -2.76 23.84
C ILE A 185 -4.55 -3.47 25.18
N ARG A 186 -3.32 -3.63 25.63
CA ARG A 186 -3.04 -4.10 26.99
C ARG A 186 -3.51 -3.06 27.98
N ILE A 187 -4.46 -3.42 28.82
CA ILE A 187 -4.84 -2.59 29.98
C ILE A 187 -3.72 -2.77 31.02
N ILE A 188 -2.81 -1.80 31.10
CA ILE A 188 -1.85 -1.74 32.20
C ILE A 188 -2.64 -1.29 33.40
N ASN A 189 -3.00 -2.22 34.30
CA ASN A 189 -3.54 -1.89 35.61
C ASN A 189 -2.44 -1.19 36.41
N ILE A 190 -2.43 0.12 36.39
CA ILE A 190 -1.64 0.93 37.34
C ILE A 190 -2.34 0.76 38.68
N SER A 191 -1.90 -0.21 39.47
CA SER A 191 -2.27 -0.27 40.89
C SER A 191 -1.60 0.93 41.58
N PHE A 192 -2.36 1.96 41.83
CA PHE A 192 -1.95 2.98 42.77
C PHE A 192 -1.89 2.31 44.17
N ALA A 193 -0.69 1.94 44.57
CA ALA A 193 -0.45 1.62 45.97
C ALA A 193 -0.77 2.89 46.79
N ARG A 194 -1.89 2.87 47.51
CA ARG A 194 -2.18 3.89 48.50
C ARG A 194 -1.18 3.68 49.63
N SER A 195 -0.23 4.56 49.75
CA SER A 195 0.59 4.75 50.96
C SER A 195 -0.20 5.51 52.01
#